data_4fc76ad187c1f05bc6c6a3daafe011b6
#
_entry.id   4fc76ad187c1f05bc6c6a3daafe011b6
#
_cell.length_a   1.000
_cell.length_b   1.000
_cell.length_c   1.000
_cell.angle_alpha   90.00
_cell.angle_beta   90.00
_cell.angle_gamma   90.00
#
_symmetry.space_group_name_H-M   'P 1'
#
loop_
_entity.id
_entity.type
_entity.pdbx_description
1 polymer ?
#
loop_
_entity_poly.entity_id
_entity_poly.type
_entity_poly.pdbx_seq_one_letter_code
_entity_poly.pdbx_strand_id
1 'polypeptide(L)'
;AEILQALEQKGYGYPTRIQAEAIPPFMEWKDVIAKAPTGTGKTFAFGIPMIEHIDADSEDLQGLILAPTRELAIQIADELRGLLTFSKKIRVAVVYGGAKIEGQIKQLEKHPQIVVATPGRLMDHYKRKTLRLDRVQTVVLDEADRMLDMGFFDDVTHIIEKIKNRRNLGLFSATISQEVMTVSWMYQRDEVEITVQPDAENRPDITQYSITCPPLEKIDTAMKLLRTMGFERTIIFCNTKVMCQRLSDDFRRAGIDADCIHGDIPQQKREKTMRTFKDGKLPILIATDVASRGIDVDDVDCVLNYDIPEENEYYIHRI
;
A
#
# COMPACT_ATOMS: atom_id res chain seq x y z
N ALA A 1 10.05 11.04 22.38
CA ALA A 1 8.99 11.80 23.08
C ALA A 1 7.92 12.29 22.10
N GLU A 2 8.28 12.94 20.99
CA GLU A 2 7.36 13.54 20.01
C GLU A 2 6.47 12.50 19.31
N ILE A 3 7.03 11.34 18.94
CA ILE A 3 6.26 10.23 18.32
C ILE A 3 5.20 9.70 19.30
N LEU A 4 5.54 9.50 20.56
CA LEU A 4 4.58 9.03 21.57
C LEU A 4 3.41 10.01 21.71
N GLN A 5 3.67 11.31 21.73
CA GLN A 5 2.63 12.32 21.77
C GLN A 5 1.73 12.28 20.52
N ALA A 6 2.30 12.02 19.34
CA ALA A 6 1.53 11.87 18.12
C ALA A 6 0.64 10.61 18.14
N LEU A 7 1.14 9.50 18.69
CA LEU A 7 0.38 8.26 18.85
C LEU A 7 -0.78 8.44 19.86
N GLU A 8 -0.52 9.08 21.00
CA GLU A 8 -1.55 9.39 22.01
C GLU A 8 -2.66 10.27 21.41
N GLN A 9 -2.31 11.31 20.65
CA GLN A 9 -3.29 12.17 19.99
C GLN A 9 -4.17 11.39 18.99
N LYS A 10 -3.61 10.36 18.34
CA LYS A 10 -4.33 9.47 17.42
C LYS A 10 -5.14 8.37 18.13
N GLY A 11 -5.07 8.27 19.46
CA GLY A 11 -5.77 7.26 20.24
C GLY A 11 -5.10 5.88 20.26
N TYR A 12 -3.84 5.77 19.83
CA TYR A 12 -3.09 4.52 19.88
C TYR A 12 -2.44 4.33 21.25
N GLY A 13 -3.07 3.53 22.11
CA GLY A 13 -2.58 3.27 23.47
C GLY A 13 -1.59 2.12 23.61
N TYR A 14 -1.65 1.14 22.72
CA TYR A 14 -0.83 -0.07 22.79
C TYR A 14 -0.32 -0.46 21.40
N PRO A 15 0.89 -1.04 21.31
CA PRO A 15 1.41 -1.54 20.04
C PRO A 15 0.62 -2.78 19.60
N THR A 16 0.40 -2.91 18.31
CA THR A 16 -0.08 -4.16 17.71
C THR A 16 1.02 -5.22 17.78
N ARG A 17 0.67 -6.49 17.55
CA ARG A 17 1.63 -7.59 17.60
C ARG A 17 2.80 -7.39 16.64
N ILE A 18 2.54 -6.99 15.38
CA ILE A 18 3.61 -6.71 14.41
C ILE A 18 4.53 -5.57 14.87
N GLN A 19 3.97 -4.54 15.49
CA GLN A 19 4.76 -3.42 16.03
C GLN A 19 5.62 -3.87 17.21
N ALA A 20 5.07 -4.64 18.14
CA ALA A 20 5.79 -5.15 19.31
C ALA A 20 6.96 -6.06 18.91
N GLU A 21 6.79 -6.88 17.85
CA GLU A 21 7.81 -7.81 17.39
C GLU A 21 8.83 -7.17 16.44
N ALA A 22 8.43 -6.20 15.59
CA ALA A 22 9.32 -5.64 14.55
C ALA A 22 10.07 -4.37 14.99
N ILE A 23 9.48 -3.53 15.85
CA ILE A 23 10.14 -2.28 16.27
C ILE A 23 11.48 -2.55 16.95
N PRO A 24 11.61 -3.46 17.95
CA PRO A 24 12.88 -3.65 18.66
C PRO A 24 14.04 -4.07 17.74
N PRO A 25 13.94 -5.14 16.92
CA PRO A 25 15.05 -5.51 16.05
C PRO A 25 15.36 -4.46 14.99
N PHE A 26 14.35 -3.75 14.48
CA PHE A 26 14.55 -2.71 13.49
C PHE A 26 15.25 -1.48 14.10
N MET A 27 14.99 -1.15 15.38
CA MET A 27 15.74 -0.17 16.17
C MET A 27 17.22 -0.58 16.38
N GLU A 28 17.51 -1.86 16.44
CA GLU A 28 18.87 -2.40 16.53
C GLU A 28 19.59 -2.50 15.17
N TRP A 29 19.01 -1.93 14.11
CA TRP A 29 19.53 -2.00 12.75
C TRP A 29 19.55 -3.40 12.14
N LYS A 30 18.77 -4.35 12.65
CA LYS A 30 18.64 -5.68 12.06
C LYS A 30 17.78 -5.65 10.82
N ASP A 31 18.06 -6.54 9.89
CA ASP A 31 17.16 -6.80 8.77
C ASP A 31 15.92 -7.55 9.31
N VAL A 32 14.76 -7.26 8.75
CA VAL A 32 13.48 -7.85 9.18
C VAL A 32 12.73 -8.35 7.96
N ILE A 33 12.24 -9.57 8.01
CA ILE A 33 11.23 -10.09 7.10
C ILE A 33 9.94 -10.35 7.88
N ALA A 34 8.89 -9.62 7.57
CA ALA A 34 7.65 -9.62 8.34
C ALA A 34 6.46 -10.04 7.47
N LYS A 35 5.89 -11.20 7.81
CA LYS A 35 4.63 -11.66 7.26
C LYS A 35 3.50 -11.22 8.17
N ALA A 36 2.65 -10.29 7.69
CA ALA A 36 1.50 -9.81 8.42
C ALA A 36 0.40 -9.33 7.46
N PRO A 37 -0.87 -9.59 7.76
CA PRO A 37 -2.00 -9.10 6.96
C PRO A 37 -2.01 -7.58 6.82
N THR A 38 -2.76 -7.08 5.84
CA THR A 38 -3.04 -5.63 5.72
C THR A 38 -3.85 -5.16 6.93
N GLY A 39 -3.67 -3.90 7.34
CA GLY A 39 -4.39 -3.34 8.49
C GLY A 39 -3.82 -3.70 9.87
N THR A 40 -2.74 -4.49 9.96
CA THR A 40 -2.12 -4.88 11.24
C THR A 40 -1.19 -3.82 11.85
N GLY A 41 -1.00 -2.68 11.17
CA GLY A 41 -0.14 -1.59 11.65
C GLY A 41 1.33 -1.70 11.20
N LYS A 42 1.60 -2.37 10.07
CA LYS A 42 2.95 -2.51 9.49
C LYS A 42 3.65 -1.17 9.29
N THR A 43 2.93 -0.15 8.83
CA THR A 43 3.52 1.18 8.58
C THR A 43 4.20 1.76 9.79
N PHE A 44 3.61 1.63 10.97
CA PHE A 44 4.24 2.09 12.21
C PHE A 44 5.34 1.16 12.68
N ALA A 45 5.25 -0.14 12.36
CA ALA A 45 6.28 -1.12 12.73
C ALA A 45 7.65 -0.79 12.10
N PHE A 46 7.67 -0.29 10.86
CA PHE A 46 8.90 0.17 10.23
C PHE A 46 9.10 1.70 10.29
N GLY A 47 8.02 2.48 10.33
CA GLY A 47 8.07 3.93 10.29
C GLY A 47 8.62 4.54 11.58
N ILE A 48 8.24 4.02 12.75
CA ILE A 48 8.73 4.49 14.04
C ILE A 48 10.26 4.32 14.15
N PRO A 49 10.83 3.11 13.94
CA PRO A 49 12.28 2.95 13.98
C PRO A 49 13.00 3.79 12.93
N MET A 50 12.47 3.89 11.72
CA MET A 50 13.06 4.72 10.67
C MET A 50 13.15 6.18 11.11
N ILE A 51 12.07 6.75 11.65
CA ILE A 51 12.05 8.13 12.12
C ILE A 51 13.05 8.35 13.28
N GLU A 52 13.11 7.42 14.23
CA GLU A 52 14.04 7.51 15.37
C GLU A 52 15.52 7.45 14.93
N HIS A 53 15.81 6.83 13.79
CA HIS A 53 17.17 6.74 13.22
C HIS A 53 17.57 7.99 12.40
N ILE A 54 16.64 8.87 12.06
CA ILE A 54 16.92 10.04 11.22
C ILE A 54 17.74 11.08 12.01
N ASP A 55 18.88 11.45 11.45
CA ASP A 55 19.57 12.68 11.84
C ASP A 55 18.81 13.86 11.23
N ALA A 56 18.03 14.55 12.07
CA ALA A 56 17.16 15.64 11.65
C ALA A 56 17.93 16.93 11.28
N ASP A 57 19.19 17.01 11.63
CA ASP A 57 20.04 18.16 11.28
C ASP A 57 20.79 17.94 9.95
N SER A 58 20.73 16.72 9.38
CA SER A 58 21.22 16.39 8.04
C SER A 58 20.18 16.69 6.96
N GLU A 59 20.65 17.18 5.82
CA GLU A 59 19.83 17.35 4.60
C GLU A 59 19.85 16.13 3.68
N ASP A 60 20.51 15.04 4.07
CA ASP A 60 20.60 13.81 3.29
C ASP A 60 19.33 12.99 3.35
N LEU A 61 19.03 12.30 2.25
CA LEU A 61 18.03 11.22 2.25
C LEU A 61 18.58 10.02 3.02
N GLN A 62 17.91 9.62 4.11
CA GLN A 62 18.36 8.56 5.02
C GLN A 62 17.43 7.37 5.08
N GLY A 63 16.12 7.59 4.86
CA GLY A 63 15.10 6.55 4.83
C GLY A 63 14.43 6.43 3.46
N LEU A 64 14.34 5.22 2.93
CA LEU A 64 13.65 4.92 1.67
C LEU A 64 12.61 3.83 1.89
N ILE A 65 11.38 4.09 1.46
CA ILE A 65 10.29 3.12 1.46
C ILE A 65 9.82 2.92 0.02
N LEU A 66 9.78 1.67 -0.43
CA LEU A 66 9.22 1.29 -1.72
C LEU A 66 7.83 0.69 -1.52
N ALA A 67 6.89 1.11 -2.33
CA ALA A 67 5.52 0.64 -2.35
C ALA A 67 5.10 0.29 -3.80
N PRO A 68 4.28 -0.76 -4.02
CA PRO A 68 3.88 -1.20 -5.36
C PRO A 68 3.04 -0.18 -6.10
N THR A 69 2.24 0.59 -5.36
CA THR A 69 1.28 1.52 -5.94
C THR A 69 1.47 2.92 -5.40
N ARG A 70 0.99 3.87 -6.17
CA ARG A 70 0.98 5.27 -5.81
C ARG A 70 0.09 5.55 -4.59
N GLU A 71 -1.08 4.92 -4.55
CA GLU A 71 -2.06 5.08 -3.49
C GLU A 71 -1.44 4.68 -2.14
N LEU A 72 -0.78 3.51 -2.09
CA LEU A 72 -0.08 3.06 -0.90
C LEU A 72 1.12 3.97 -0.56
N ALA A 73 1.88 4.43 -1.55
CA ALA A 73 2.99 5.35 -1.29
C ALA A 73 2.51 6.68 -0.65
N ILE A 74 1.39 7.21 -1.11
CA ILE A 74 0.77 8.42 -0.53
C ILE A 74 0.30 8.13 0.89
N GLN A 75 -0.39 7.02 1.11
CA GLN A 75 -0.89 6.62 2.44
C GLN A 75 0.25 6.49 3.44
N ILE A 76 1.31 5.73 3.11
CA ILE A 76 2.50 5.60 3.97
C ILE A 76 3.10 6.97 4.30
N ALA A 77 3.26 7.84 3.30
CA ALA A 77 3.81 9.16 3.51
C ALA A 77 2.94 10.01 4.47
N ASP A 78 1.62 9.92 4.36
CA ASP A 78 0.69 10.65 5.22
C ASP A 78 0.67 10.09 6.65
N GLU A 79 0.78 8.77 6.82
CA GLU A 79 0.93 8.14 8.13
C GLU A 79 2.23 8.57 8.82
N LEU A 80 3.37 8.60 8.09
CA LEU A 80 4.64 9.08 8.63
C LEU A 80 4.59 10.57 8.99
N ARG A 81 3.98 11.42 8.16
CA ARG A 81 3.75 12.84 8.47
C ARG A 81 2.90 13.00 9.72
N GLY A 82 1.92 12.12 9.90
CA GLY A 82 1.10 12.06 11.10
C GLY A 82 1.89 11.74 12.37
N LEU A 83 2.91 10.88 12.29
CA LEU A 83 3.84 10.62 13.40
C LEU A 83 4.76 11.80 13.69
N LEU A 84 5.03 12.64 12.67
CA LEU A 84 5.90 13.82 12.74
C LEU A 84 5.14 15.11 13.08
N THR A 85 3.88 15.04 13.51
CA THR A 85 3.04 16.21 13.79
C THR A 85 3.71 17.18 14.77
N PHE A 86 4.43 16.67 15.74
CA PHE A 86 5.16 17.46 16.74
C PHE A 86 6.64 17.69 16.41
N SER A 87 7.17 17.00 15.37
CA SER A 87 8.55 17.15 14.90
C SER A 87 8.57 17.87 13.54
N LYS A 88 8.97 19.14 13.55
CA LYS A 88 9.02 19.96 12.32
C LYS A 88 10.32 19.83 11.51
N LYS A 89 11.29 19.08 12.01
CA LYS A 89 12.62 18.99 11.42
C LYS A 89 12.70 17.96 10.29
N ILE A 90 11.98 16.82 10.42
CA ILE A 90 12.04 15.73 9.45
C ILE A 90 10.99 15.94 8.36
N ARG A 91 11.41 15.84 7.13
CA ARG A 91 10.57 15.99 5.94
C ARG A 91 10.39 14.66 5.22
N VAL A 92 9.15 14.39 4.82
CA VAL A 92 8.76 13.20 4.06
C VAL A 92 8.28 13.63 2.69
N ALA A 93 8.92 13.16 1.62
CA ALA A 93 8.46 13.33 0.25
C ALA A 93 7.90 12.02 -0.31
N VAL A 94 7.02 12.14 -1.29
CA VAL A 94 6.48 10.99 -2.02
C VAL A 94 6.70 11.17 -3.51
N VAL A 95 7.22 10.12 -4.18
CA VAL A 95 7.47 10.12 -5.62
C VAL A 95 6.86 8.88 -6.28
N TYR A 96 6.03 9.08 -7.30
CA TYR A 96 5.27 8.01 -7.95
C TYR A 96 4.97 8.31 -9.42
N GLY A 97 4.71 7.27 -10.20
CA GLY A 97 4.35 7.37 -11.61
C GLY A 97 2.98 8.04 -11.84
N GLY A 98 2.76 8.53 -13.05
CA GLY A 98 1.47 9.11 -13.46
C GLY A 98 1.22 10.56 -13.01
N ALA A 99 2.10 11.17 -12.20
CA ALA A 99 2.05 12.59 -11.86
C ALA A 99 3.15 13.38 -12.57
N LYS A 100 2.98 14.70 -12.68
CA LYS A 100 4.00 15.59 -13.25
C LYS A 100 5.27 15.56 -12.42
N ILE A 101 6.40 15.34 -13.06
CA ILE A 101 7.70 15.16 -12.39
C ILE A 101 8.20 16.46 -11.76
N GLU A 102 7.88 17.62 -12.35
CA GLU A 102 8.33 18.94 -11.88
C GLU A 102 7.85 19.23 -10.45
N GLY A 103 6.62 18.79 -10.11
CA GLY A 103 6.10 18.93 -8.75
C GLY A 103 6.85 18.09 -7.73
N GLN A 104 7.29 16.91 -8.15
CA GLN A 104 8.07 16.00 -7.29
C GLN A 104 9.52 16.51 -7.15
N ILE A 105 10.11 17.06 -8.20
CA ILE A 105 11.45 17.71 -8.12
C ILE A 105 11.43 18.81 -7.07
N LYS A 106 10.41 19.70 -7.09
CA LYS A 106 10.26 20.76 -6.07
C LYS A 106 10.11 20.24 -4.64
N GLN A 107 9.56 19.03 -4.46
CA GLN A 107 9.50 18.39 -3.14
C GLN A 107 10.88 17.86 -2.74
N LEU A 108 11.64 17.28 -3.66
CA LEU A 108 12.98 16.75 -3.41
C LEU A 108 14.01 17.87 -3.17
N GLU A 109 13.84 19.04 -3.80
CA GLU A 109 14.66 20.24 -3.55
C GLU A 109 14.55 20.76 -2.11
N LYS A 110 13.54 20.33 -1.35
CA LYS A 110 13.42 20.63 0.08
C LYS A 110 14.25 19.71 0.98
N HIS A 111 15.08 18.86 0.38
CA HIS A 111 15.95 17.90 1.08
C HIS A 111 15.20 17.04 2.10
N PRO A 112 14.24 16.19 1.66
CA PRO A 112 13.54 15.28 2.56
C PRO A 112 14.47 14.19 3.06
N GLN A 113 14.41 13.89 4.35
CA GLN A 113 15.18 12.81 4.98
C GLN A 113 14.55 11.45 4.71
N ILE A 114 13.26 11.40 4.42
CA ILE A 114 12.53 10.19 4.08
C ILE A 114 11.83 10.36 2.73
N VAL A 115 11.98 9.36 1.86
CA VAL A 115 11.24 9.29 0.59
C VAL A 115 10.44 7.99 0.54
N VAL A 116 9.16 8.12 0.22
CA VAL A 116 8.29 6.99 -0.12
C VAL A 116 8.10 7.00 -1.64
N ALA A 117 8.31 5.85 -2.29
CA ALA A 117 8.38 5.81 -3.74
C ALA A 117 7.76 4.56 -4.37
N THR A 118 7.26 4.71 -5.61
CA THR A 118 7.10 3.55 -6.49
C THR A 118 8.42 3.30 -7.24
N PRO A 119 8.83 2.02 -7.47
CA PRO A 119 10.17 1.69 -7.98
C PRO A 119 10.55 2.43 -9.27
N GLY A 120 9.74 2.34 -10.30
CA GLY A 120 10.06 2.96 -11.61
C GLY A 120 10.22 4.48 -11.55
N ARG A 121 9.43 5.21 -10.73
CA ARG A 121 9.57 6.67 -10.58
C ARG A 121 10.79 7.04 -9.75
N LEU A 122 11.14 6.25 -8.75
CA LEU A 122 12.38 6.45 -8.02
C LEU A 122 13.59 6.35 -8.95
N MET A 123 13.61 5.33 -9.83
CA MET A 123 14.66 5.16 -10.81
C MET A 123 14.72 6.29 -11.84
N ASP A 124 13.58 6.87 -12.24
CA ASP A 124 13.55 8.07 -13.10
C ASP A 124 14.21 9.28 -12.40
N HIS A 125 13.88 9.54 -11.14
CA HIS A 125 14.54 10.59 -10.33
C HIS A 125 16.04 10.33 -10.14
N TYR A 126 16.43 9.08 -9.87
CA TYR A 126 17.83 8.69 -9.73
C TYR A 126 18.63 8.94 -11.02
N LYS A 127 18.10 8.49 -12.18
CA LYS A 127 18.71 8.71 -13.50
C LYS A 127 18.83 10.21 -13.84
N ARG A 128 17.86 11.02 -13.45
CA ARG A 128 17.87 12.49 -13.62
C ARG A 128 18.75 13.21 -12.60
N LYS A 129 19.33 12.50 -11.64
CA LYS A 129 20.13 13.05 -10.56
C LYS A 129 19.39 14.09 -9.68
N THR A 130 18.06 14.03 -9.65
CA THR A 130 17.21 14.84 -8.77
C THR A 130 17.08 14.24 -7.38
N LEU A 131 17.61 13.03 -7.18
CA LEU A 131 17.64 12.29 -5.92
C LEU A 131 18.94 11.48 -5.85
N ARG A 132 19.51 11.38 -4.66
CA ARG A 132 20.72 10.60 -4.37
C ARG A 132 20.39 9.50 -3.35
N LEU A 133 21.01 8.32 -3.53
CA LEU A 133 20.79 7.14 -2.67
C LEU A 133 21.99 6.79 -1.80
N ASP A 134 23.09 7.50 -1.94
CA ASP A 134 24.37 7.19 -1.30
C ASP A 134 24.37 7.36 0.23
N ARG A 135 23.40 8.10 0.79
CA ARG A 135 23.25 8.30 2.24
C ARG A 135 22.08 7.56 2.86
N VAL A 136 21.33 6.80 2.08
CA VAL A 136 20.23 5.99 2.60
C VAL A 136 20.77 4.89 3.51
N GLN A 137 20.23 4.80 4.71
CA GLN A 137 20.61 3.83 5.74
C GLN A 137 19.55 2.77 5.95
N THR A 138 18.28 3.15 5.91
CA THR A 138 17.15 2.22 6.08
C THR A 138 16.36 2.11 4.78
N VAL A 139 16.14 0.88 4.33
CA VAL A 139 15.28 0.56 3.18
C VAL A 139 14.14 -0.33 3.63
N VAL A 140 12.93 -0.02 3.20
CA VAL A 140 11.73 -0.83 3.44
C VAL A 140 11.04 -1.12 2.11
N LEU A 141 10.62 -2.37 1.94
CA LEU A 141 9.73 -2.82 0.89
C LEU A 141 8.40 -3.15 1.57
N ASP A 142 7.38 -2.33 1.34
CA ASP A 142 6.03 -2.62 1.85
C ASP A 142 5.17 -3.23 0.75
N GLU A 143 4.33 -4.20 1.11
CA GLU A 143 3.65 -5.09 0.16
C GLU A 143 4.65 -5.69 -0.85
N ALA A 144 5.75 -6.25 -0.34
CA ALA A 144 6.86 -6.75 -1.16
C ALA A 144 6.39 -7.81 -2.16
N ASP A 145 5.53 -8.75 -1.75
CA ASP A 145 4.91 -9.77 -2.61
C ASP A 145 4.23 -9.11 -3.83
N ARG A 146 3.35 -8.16 -3.58
CA ARG A 146 2.65 -7.42 -4.65
C ARG A 146 3.59 -6.66 -5.57
N MET A 147 4.63 -6.05 -5.02
CA MET A 147 5.59 -5.29 -5.82
C MET A 147 6.33 -6.19 -6.80
N LEU A 148 6.72 -7.38 -6.34
CA LEU A 148 7.45 -8.36 -7.14
C LEU A 148 6.53 -9.02 -8.17
N ASP A 149 5.28 -9.38 -7.81
CA ASP A 149 4.26 -9.89 -8.73
C ASP A 149 3.91 -8.91 -9.87
N MET A 150 4.01 -7.61 -9.61
CA MET A 150 3.84 -6.58 -10.64
C MET A 150 5.04 -6.45 -11.60
N GLY A 151 6.06 -7.28 -11.44
CA GLY A 151 7.25 -7.29 -12.29
C GLY A 151 8.30 -6.24 -11.91
N PHE A 152 8.26 -5.68 -10.71
CA PHE A 152 9.27 -4.72 -10.24
C PHE A 152 10.53 -5.37 -9.65
N PHE A 153 10.72 -6.69 -9.85
CA PHE A 153 11.88 -7.39 -9.30
C PHE A 153 13.20 -6.72 -9.69
N ASP A 154 13.41 -6.47 -10.98
CA ASP A 154 14.63 -5.86 -11.50
C ASP A 154 14.81 -4.41 -11.01
N ASP A 155 13.73 -3.63 -10.95
CA ASP A 155 13.80 -2.26 -10.44
C ASP A 155 14.16 -2.23 -8.95
N VAL A 156 13.55 -3.09 -8.15
CA VAL A 156 13.78 -3.20 -6.70
C VAL A 156 15.21 -3.62 -6.40
N THR A 157 15.69 -4.69 -7.04
CA THR A 157 17.06 -5.19 -6.85
C THR A 157 18.08 -4.14 -7.29
N HIS A 158 17.85 -3.51 -8.41
CA HIS A 158 18.72 -2.43 -8.90
C HIS A 158 18.76 -1.22 -7.94
N ILE A 159 17.63 -0.83 -7.33
CA ILE A 159 17.58 0.22 -6.32
C ILE A 159 18.41 -0.19 -5.09
N ILE A 160 18.21 -1.40 -4.56
CA ILE A 160 18.93 -1.88 -3.37
C ILE A 160 20.44 -1.87 -3.62
N GLU A 161 20.90 -2.28 -4.81
CA GLU A 161 22.31 -2.30 -5.20
C GLU A 161 22.96 -0.90 -5.27
N LYS A 162 22.17 0.16 -5.52
CA LYS A 162 22.68 1.54 -5.53
C LYS A 162 22.87 2.09 -4.10
N ILE A 163 22.28 1.46 -3.08
CA ILE A 163 22.34 1.90 -1.70
C ILE A 163 23.49 1.20 -0.96
N LYS A 164 24.68 1.78 -1.08
CA LYS A 164 25.91 1.17 -0.53
C LYS A 164 26.05 1.30 1.00
N ASN A 165 25.44 2.32 1.58
CA ASN A 165 25.54 2.61 3.01
C ASN A 165 24.33 2.10 3.81
N ARG A 166 23.55 1.19 3.24
CA ARG A 166 22.41 0.58 3.90
C ARG A 166 22.84 -0.17 5.16
N ARG A 167 22.19 0.13 6.26
CA ARG A 167 22.37 -0.52 7.56
C ARG A 167 21.37 -1.64 7.77
N ASN A 168 20.10 -1.43 7.37
CA ASN A 168 19.07 -2.46 7.44
C ASN A 168 18.11 -2.43 6.25
N LEU A 169 17.44 -3.58 6.03
CA LEU A 169 16.41 -3.79 5.03
C LEU A 169 15.20 -4.46 5.70
N GLY A 170 14.03 -3.84 5.58
CA GLY A 170 12.76 -4.43 6.00
C GLY A 170 11.96 -4.91 4.80
N LEU A 171 11.55 -6.18 4.81
CA LEU A 171 10.58 -6.74 3.89
C LEU A 171 9.28 -6.98 4.64
N PHE A 172 8.25 -6.21 4.30
CA PHE A 172 6.92 -6.31 4.91
C PHE A 172 5.92 -6.78 3.84
N SER A 173 5.22 -7.87 4.13
CA SER A 173 4.40 -8.54 3.13
C SER A 173 3.22 -9.27 3.77
N ALA A 174 2.14 -9.48 3.04
CA ALA A 174 1.05 -10.34 3.48
C ALA A 174 1.40 -11.82 3.24
N THR A 175 2.12 -12.10 2.16
CA THR A 175 2.59 -13.44 1.80
C THR A 175 4.11 -13.43 1.60
N ILE A 176 4.75 -14.58 1.77
CA ILE A 176 6.18 -14.76 1.50
C ILE A 176 6.32 -15.63 0.25
N SER A 177 6.28 -14.97 -0.91
CA SER A 177 6.46 -15.64 -2.21
C SER A 177 7.94 -16.04 -2.43
N GLN A 178 8.17 -16.83 -3.47
CA GLN A 178 9.54 -17.24 -3.87
C GLN A 178 10.41 -16.02 -4.21
N GLU A 179 9.83 -14.99 -4.83
CA GLU A 179 10.51 -13.75 -5.20
C GLU A 179 10.89 -12.94 -3.96
N VAL A 180 10.00 -12.85 -2.95
CA VAL A 180 10.28 -12.19 -1.67
C VAL A 180 11.44 -12.88 -0.97
N MET A 181 11.43 -14.23 -0.91
CA MET A 181 12.54 -15.01 -0.36
C MET A 181 13.83 -14.79 -1.14
N THR A 182 13.77 -14.71 -2.46
CA THR A 182 14.94 -14.45 -3.29
C THR A 182 15.57 -13.09 -2.95
N VAL A 183 14.76 -12.03 -2.80
CA VAL A 183 15.25 -10.71 -2.38
C VAL A 183 15.84 -10.76 -0.97
N SER A 184 15.20 -11.49 -0.04
CA SER A 184 15.74 -11.70 1.31
C SER A 184 17.13 -12.35 1.25
N TRP A 185 17.29 -13.50 0.62
CA TRP A 185 18.55 -14.21 0.52
C TRP A 185 19.67 -13.43 -0.18
N MET A 186 19.32 -12.61 -1.18
CA MET A 186 20.31 -11.80 -1.90
C MET A 186 20.79 -10.59 -1.09
N TYR A 187 19.93 -9.99 -0.29
CA TYR A 187 20.17 -8.64 0.23
C TYR A 187 20.04 -8.49 1.74
N GLN A 188 19.36 -9.39 2.46
CA GLN A 188 19.26 -9.33 3.93
C GLN A 188 20.43 -10.09 4.61
N ARG A 189 20.74 -9.71 5.84
CA ARG A 189 21.80 -10.30 6.67
C ARG A 189 21.25 -10.59 8.05
N ASP A 190 21.36 -11.85 8.48
CA ASP A 190 20.89 -12.30 9.79
C ASP A 190 19.49 -11.73 10.14
N GLU A 191 18.58 -11.86 9.19
CA GLU A 191 17.23 -11.28 9.26
C GLU A 191 16.43 -11.90 10.40
N VAL A 192 15.64 -11.05 11.05
CA VAL A 192 14.64 -11.48 12.03
C VAL A 192 13.34 -11.77 11.28
N GLU A 193 12.95 -13.04 11.30
CA GLU A 193 11.68 -13.47 10.72
C GLU A 193 10.54 -13.26 11.71
N ILE A 194 9.50 -12.56 11.27
CA ILE A 194 8.30 -12.28 12.04
C ILE A 194 7.09 -12.77 11.27
N THR A 195 6.27 -13.58 11.90
CA THR A 195 5.00 -14.03 11.33
C THR A 195 3.87 -13.72 12.28
N VAL A 196 3.06 -12.73 11.91
CA VAL A 196 1.84 -12.41 12.63
C VAL A 196 0.68 -13.06 11.90
N GLN A 197 0.06 -14.02 12.57
CA GLN A 197 -1.22 -14.56 12.09
C GLN A 197 -2.35 -13.63 12.54
N PRO A 198 -3.45 -13.51 11.79
CA PRO A 198 -4.63 -12.83 12.26
C PRO A 198 -5.06 -13.47 13.60
N ASP A 199 -5.13 -12.67 14.66
CA ASP A 199 -5.67 -13.15 15.93
C ASP A 199 -7.09 -13.65 15.70
N ALA A 200 -7.43 -14.81 16.25
CA ALA A 200 -8.77 -15.38 16.13
C ALA A 200 -9.85 -14.44 16.67
N GLU A 201 -9.49 -13.58 17.62
CA GLU A 201 -10.37 -12.56 18.23
C GLU A 201 -10.47 -11.27 17.39
N ASN A 202 -9.50 -10.98 16.53
CA ASN A 202 -9.45 -9.80 15.66
C ASN A 202 -9.61 -10.16 14.18
N ARG A 203 -10.01 -11.39 13.86
CA ARG A 203 -10.44 -11.68 12.49
C ARG A 203 -11.69 -10.86 12.22
N PRO A 204 -11.70 -10.02 11.18
CA PRO A 204 -12.95 -9.40 10.76
C PRO A 204 -13.97 -10.53 10.56
N ASP A 205 -15.14 -10.40 11.17
CA ASP A 205 -16.23 -11.38 11.03
C ASP A 205 -16.83 -11.27 9.63
N ILE A 206 -16.08 -11.80 8.65
CA ILE A 206 -16.45 -11.73 7.24
C ILE A 206 -17.27 -12.96 6.90
N THR A 207 -18.58 -12.77 6.77
CA THR A 207 -19.45 -13.82 6.26
C THR A 207 -19.31 -13.95 4.75
N GLN A 208 -18.93 -15.13 4.28
CA GLN A 208 -18.68 -15.38 2.86
C GLN A 208 -19.80 -16.20 2.26
N TYR A 209 -20.26 -15.78 1.08
CA TYR A 209 -21.29 -16.46 0.31
C TYR A 209 -20.81 -16.74 -1.10
N SER A 210 -21.29 -17.81 -1.71
CA SER A 210 -21.11 -18.08 -3.15
C SER A 210 -22.46 -18.16 -3.85
N ILE A 211 -22.54 -17.56 -5.04
CA ILE A 211 -23.73 -17.57 -5.88
C ILE A 211 -23.37 -18.20 -7.22
N THR A 212 -24.06 -19.27 -7.57
CA THR A 212 -23.93 -19.87 -8.89
C THR A 212 -25.04 -19.36 -9.81
N CYS A 213 -24.66 -18.79 -10.94
CA CYS A 213 -25.59 -18.28 -11.94
C CYS A 213 -25.08 -18.53 -13.36
N PRO A 214 -25.97 -18.61 -14.37
CA PRO A 214 -25.55 -18.68 -15.77
C PRO A 214 -24.71 -17.43 -16.15
N PRO A 215 -23.69 -17.57 -17.01
CA PRO A 215 -22.84 -16.43 -17.39
C PRO A 215 -23.60 -15.22 -17.98
N LEU A 216 -24.68 -15.46 -18.70
CA LEU A 216 -25.52 -14.42 -19.30
C LEU A 216 -26.35 -13.63 -18.26
N GLU A 217 -26.63 -14.24 -17.11
CA GLU A 217 -27.42 -13.62 -16.03
C GLU A 217 -26.55 -12.99 -14.94
N LYS A 218 -25.23 -13.08 -15.05
CA LYS A 218 -24.28 -12.68 -14.01
C LYS A 218 -24.41 -11.18 -13.64
N ILE A 219 -24.56 -10.31 -14.64
CA ILE A 219 -24.76 -8.87 -14.43
C ILE A 219 -26.08 -8.59 -13.73
N ASP A 220 -27.16 -9.18 -14.22
CA ASP A 220 -28.50 -9.01 -13.64
C ASP A 220 -28.57 -9.55 -12.21
N THR A 221 -27.90 -10.67 -11.95
CA THR A 221 -27.79 -11.27 -10.61
C THR A 221 -27.06 -10.34 -9.66
N ALA A 222 -25.94 -9.76 -10.08
CA ALA A 222 -25.19 -8.79 -9.28
C ALA A 222 -26.03 -7.53 -8.97
N MET A 223 -26.74 -6.98 -9.98
CA MET A 223 -27.62 -5.83 -9.78
C MET A 223 -28.77 -6.12 -8.82
N LYS A 224 -29.39 -7.30 -8.94
CA LYS A 224 -30.48 -7.74 -8.05
C LYS A 224 -29.97 -7.89 -6.61
N LEU A 225 -28.82 -8.53 -6.44
CA LEU A 225 -28.20 -8.71 -5.14
C LEU A 225 -27.98 -7.37 -4.44
N LEU A 226 -27.32 -6.43 -5.10
CA LEU A 226 -27.01 -5.11 -4.53
C LEU A 226 -28.27 -4.31 -4.18
N ARG A 227 -29.31 -4.36 -5.01
CA ARG A 227 -30.60 -3.68 -4.73
C ARG A 227 -31.35 -4.33 -3.58
N THR A 228 -31.24 -5.66 -3.41
CA THR A 228 -32.03 -6.39 -2.41
C THR A 228 -31.38 -6.30 -1.03
N MET A 229 -30.05 -6.33 -0.98
CA MET A 229 -29.30 -6.38 0.29
C MET A 229 -29.12 -5.01 0.95
N GLY A 230 -29.24 -3.92 0.17
CA GLY A 230 -29.19 -2.55 0.70
C GLY A 230 -27.81 -2.15 1.24
N PHE A 231 -26.74 -2.69 0.65
CA PHE A 231 -25.38 -2.29 1.00
C PHE A 231 -25.13 -0.81 0.72
N GLU A 232 -24.50 -0.14 1.65
CA GLU A 232 -24.20 1.30 1.55
C GLU A 232 -22.87 1.55 0.84
N ARG A 233 -21.88 0.67 1.04
CA ARG A 233 -20.54 0.82 0.48
C ARG A 233 -19.98 -0.50 -0.03
N THR A 234 -19.95 -0.67 -1.33
CA THR A 234 -19.56 -1.92 -1.99
C THR A 234 -18.34 -1.75 -2.89
N ILE A 235 -17.40 -2.69 -2.80
CA ILE A 235 -16.31 -2.85 -3.79
C ILE A 235 -16.60 -4.08 -4.64
N ILE A 236 -16.53 -3.93 -5.97
CA ILE A 236 -16.72 -5.02 -6.92
C ILE A 236 -15.41 -5.28 -7.67
N PHE A 237 -14.93 -6.51 -7.60
CA PHE A 237 -13.69 -6.91 -8.27
C PHE A 237 -13.96 -7.63 -9.59
N CYS A 238 -13.30 -7.16 -10.66
CA CYS A 238 -13.24 -7.78 -11.98
C CYS A 238 -11.80 -8.11 -12.37
N ASN A 239 -11.59 -9.24 -13.07
CA ASN A 239 -10.24 -9.64 -13.50
C ASN A 239 -9.72 -8.78 -14.68
N THR A 240 -10.60 -8.18 -15.48
CA THR A 240 -10.21 -7.41 -16.65
C THR A 240 -10.74 -5.97 -16.62
N LYS A 241 -9.93 -5.04 -17.17
CA LYS A 241 -10.33 -3.64 -17.33
C LYS A 241 -11.57 -3.45 -18.22
N VAL A 242 -11.72 -4.31 -19.24
CA VAL A 242 -12.88 -4.29 -20.14
C VAL A 242 -14.16 -4.63 -19.37
N MET A 243 -14.12 -5.68 -18.54
CA MET A 243 -15.27 -6.06 -17.72
C MET A 243 -15.58 -4.99 -16.67
N CYS A 244 -14.55 -4.42 -16.04
CA CYS A 244 -14.66 -3.34 -15.07
C CYS A 244 -15.41 -2.13 -15.67
N GLN A 245 -15.02 -1.68 -16.87
CA GLN A 245 -15.68 -0.58 -17.58
C GLN A 245 -17.12 -0.93 -17.98
N ARG A 246 -17.31 -2.13 -18.58
CA ARG A 246 -18.64 -2.60 -19.00
C ARG A 246 -19.61 -2.67 -17.83
N LEU A 247 -19.21 -3.24 -16.72
CA LEU A 247 -20.05 -3.38 -15.53
C LEU A 247 -20.46 -2.00 -14.98
N SER A 248 -19.52 -1.06 -14.94
CA SER A 248 -19.81 0.34 -14.55
C SER A 248 -20.84 1.00 -15.47
N ASP A 249 -20.71 0.80 -16.78
CA ASP A 249 -21.63 1.39 -17.74
C ASP A 249 -23.04 0.76 -17.67
N ASP A 250 -23.10 -0.57 -17.48
CA ASP A 250 -24.38 -1.29 -17.35
C ASP A 250 -25.11 -0.89 -16.05
N PHE A 251 -24.36 -0.74 -14.93
CA PHE A 251 -24.91 -0.28 -13.66
C PHE A 251 -25.51 1.14 -13.77
N ARG A 252 -24.76 2.06 -14.39
CA ARG A 252 -25.25 3.43 -14.62
C ARG A 252 -26.50 3.47 -15.50
N ARG A 253 -26.56 2.66 -16.57
CA ARG A 253 -27.77 2.54 -17.42
C ARG A 253 -28.97 2.02 -16.64
N ALA A 254 -28.73 1.15 -15.66
CA ALA A 254 -29.74 0.63 -14.75
C ALA A 254 -30.10 1.57 -13.60
N GLY A 255 -29.52 2.79 -13.56
CA GLY A 255 -29.76 3.78 -12.50
C GLY A 255 -29.08 3.44 -11.18
N ILE A 256 -28.03 2.59 -11.19
CA ILE A 256 -27.21 2.28 -10.03
C ILE A 256 -25.98 3.18 -10.07
N ASP A 257 -25.76 3.93 -8.99
CA ASP A 257 -24.62 4.84 -8.88
C ASP A 257 -23.34 4.03 -8.62
N ALA A 258 -22.52 3.91 -9.67
CA ALA A 258 -21.26 3.17 -9.65
C ALA A 258 -20.23 3.86 -10.54
N ASP A 259 -18.97 3.81 -10.14
CA ASP A 259 -17.84 4.23 -10.98
C ASP A 259 -16.73 3.17 -10.91
N CYS A 260 -15.82 3.21 -11.89
CA CYS A 260 -14.77 2.21 -11.98
C CYS A 260 -13.37 2.82 -11.93
N ILE A 261 -12.41 1.98 -11.50
CA ILE A 261 -10.98 2.26 -11.56
C ILE A 261 -10.23 1.09 -12.20
N HIS A 262 -9.43 1.37 -13.21
CA HIS A 262 -8.53 0.42 -13.87
C HIS A 262 -7.36 1.16 -14.55
N GLY A 263 -6.37 0.40 -15.04
CA GLY A 263 -5.12 0.97 -15.53
C GLY A 263 -5.22 1.98 -16.67
N ASP A 264 -6.26 1.91 -17.51
CA ASP A 264 -6.44 2.83 -18.65
C ASP A 264 -7.12 4.16 -18.26
N ILE A 265 -7.65 4.28 -17.03
CA ILE A 265 -8.28 5.51 -16.56
C ILE A 265 -7.20 6.52 -16.17
N PRO A 266 -7.32 7.78 -16.68
CA PRO A 266 -6.38 8.83 -16.30
C PRO A 266 -6.31 9.01 -14.79
N GLN A 267 -5.11 9.22 -14.29
CA GLN A 267 -4.83 9.25 -12.87
C GLN A 267 -5.66 10.25 -12.07
N GLN A 268 -5.86 11.46 -12.62
CA GLN A 268 -6.70 12.47 -11.96
C GLN A 268 -8.15 11.99 -11.77
N LYS A 269 -8.67 11.23 -12.74
CA LYS A 269 -10.01 10.65 -12.63
C LYS A 269 -10.05 9.54 -11.59
N ARG A 270 -9.02 8.67 -11.55
CA ARG A 270 -8.91 7.62 -10.52
C ARG A 270 -8.90 8.21 -9.11
N GLU A 271 -8.12 9.27 -8.88
CA GLU A 271 -8.08 9.96 -7.59
C GLU A 271 -9.42 10.57 -7.20
N LYS A 272 -10.08 11.20 -8.17
CA LYS A 272 -11.40 11.77 -7.94
C LYS A 272 -12.41 10.68 -7.56
N THR A 273 -12.46 9.58 -8.31
CA THR A 273 -13.35 8.45 -8.04
C THR A 273 -13.05 7.85 -6.65
N MET A 274 -11.79 7.62 -6.33
CA MET A 274 -11.38 7.12 -5.01
C MET A 274 -11.78 8.05 -3.87
N ARG A 275 -11.57 9.36 -4.03
CA ARG A 275 -11.97 10.34 -3.02
C ARG A 275 -13.48 10.31 -2.83
N THR A 276 -14.25 10.30 -3.94
CA THR A 276 -15.70 10.26 -3.88
C THR A 276 -16.22 9.01 -3.17
N PHE A 277 -15.55 7.87 -3.38
CA PHE A 277 -15.84 6.60 -2.69
C PHE A 277 -15.49 6.68 -1.21
N LYS A 278 -14.29 7.17 -0.87
CA LYS A 278 -13.85 7.38 0.54
C LYS A 278 -14.76 8.34 1.31
N ASP A 279 -15.23 9.38 0.65
CA ASP A 279 -16.18 10.35 1.23
C ASP A 279 -17.61 9.80 1.39
N GLY A 280 -17.90 8.55 0.98
CA GLY A 280 -19.23 7.94 1.03
C GLY A 280 -20.24 8.49 0.02
N LYS A 281 -19.78 9.28 -0.95
CA LYS A 281 -20.64 9.88 -1.99
C LYS A 281 -20.86 8.99 -3.21
N LEU A 282 -20.03 7.96 -3.37
CA LEU A 282 -20.13 6.91 -4.38
C LEU A 282 -20.37 5.59 -3.66
N PRO A 283 -21.53 4.94 -3.78
CA PRO A 283 -21.82 3.72 -3.04
C PRO A 283 -21.09 2.48 -3.61
N ILE A 284 -20.80 2.46 -4.91
CA ILE A 284 -20.22 1.29 -5.56
C ILE A 284 -18.96 1.64 -6.34
N LEU A 285 -17.85 1.04 -5.95
CA LEU A 285 -16.58 1.12 -6.65
C LEU A 285 -16.32 -0.20 -7.38
N ILE A 286 -16.08 -0.16 -8.68
CA ILE A 286 -15.73 -1.33 -9.49
C ILE A 286 -14.24 -1.24 -9.82
N ALA A 287 -13.47 -2.29 -9.55
CA ALA A 287 -12.03 -2.21 -9.67
C ALA A 287 -11.41 -3.50 -10.23
N THR A 288 -10.26 -3.36 -10.89
CA THR A 288 -9.36 -4.48 -11.11
C THR A 288 -8.38 -4.61 -9.94
N ASP A 289 -7.84 -5.81 -9.68
CA ASP A 289 -6.87 -6.03 -8.60
C ASP A 289 -5.72 -5.03 -8.60
N VAL A 290 -5.15 -4.77 -9.78
CA VAL A 290 -4.05 -3.81 -9.94
C VAL A 290 -4.46 -2.39 -9.56
N ALA A 291 -5.68 -1.98 -9.86
CA ALA A 291 -6.15 -0.62 -9.62
C ALA A 291 -6.67 -0.40 -8.19
N SER A 292 -7.10 -1.46 -7.53
CA SER A 292 -7.61 -1.44 -6.15
C SER A 292 -6.53 -1.70 -5.11
N ARG A 293 -5.35 -2.09 -5.52
CA ARG A 293 -4.22 -2.36 -4.61
C ARG A 293 -3.87 -1.11 -3.79
N GLY A 294 -3.77 -1.29 -2.48
CA GLY A 294 -3.52 -0.18 -1.54
C GLY A 294 -4.74 0.70 -1.25
N ILE A 295 -5.94 0.25 -1.62
CA ILE A 295 -7.18 0.88 -1.18
C ILE A 295 -7.42 0.43 0.25
N ASP A 296 -7.20 1.35 1.17
CA ASP A 296 -7.66 1.24 2.55
C ASP A 296 -8.87 2.17 2.68
N VAL A 297 -10.04 1.57 2.84
CA VAL A 297 -11.31 2.28 2.98
C VAL A 297 -12.07 1.65 4.13
N ASP A 298 -12.29 2.46 5.15
CA ASP A 298 -13.13 2.08 6.28
C ASP A 298 -14.60 1.93 5.83
N ASP A 299 -15.36 1.16 6.61
CA ASP A 299 -16.81 0.99 6.44
C ASP A 299 -17.26 0.40 5.09
N VAL A 300 -16.47 -0.47 4.48
CA VAL A 300 -16.91 -1.29 3.36
C VAL A 300 -17.76 -2.43 3.90
N ASP A 301 -19.04 -2.47 3.55
CA ASP A 301 -19.99 -3.46 4.04
C ASP A 301 -20.20 -4.65 3.08
N CYS A 302 -19.72 -4.53 1.85
CA CYS A 302 -19.78 -5.61 0.87
C CYS A 302 -18.55 -5.63 -0.06
N VAL A 303 -17.95 -6.80 -0.21
CA VAL A 303 -16.99 -7.08 -1.28
C VAL A 303 -17.60 -8.12 -2.21
N LEU A 304 -17.82 -7.75 -3.46
CA LEU A 304 -18.36 -8.65 -4.49
C LEU A 304 -17.25 -9.07 -5.46
N ASN A 305 -16.79 -10.31 -5.36
CA ASN A 305 -15.93 -10.91 -6.37
C ASN A 305 -16.75 -11.24 -7.60
N TYR A 306 -16.97 -10.25 -8.50
CA TYR A 306 -17.68 -10.49 -9.75
C TYR A 306 -16.94 -11.54 -10.60
N ASP A 307 -15.63 -11.43 -10.69
CA ASP A 307 -14.77 -12.50 -11.21
C ASP A 307 -13.95 -13.08 -10.05
N ILE A 308 -13.96 -14.42 -9.95
CA ILE A 308 -13.08 -15.12 -9.01
C ILE A 308 -11.64 -14.85 -9.44
N PRO A 309 -10.74 -14.46 -8.52
CA PRO A 309 -9.34 -14.24 -8.86
C PRO A 309 -8.67 -15.53 -9.35
N GLU A 310 -7.71 -15.42 -10.26
CA GLU A 310 -6.99 -16.57 -10.82
C GLU A 310 -6.07 -17.22 -9.77
N GLU A 311 -5.59 -16.44 -8.80
CA GLU A 311 -4.72 -16.90 -7.70
C GLU A 311 -5.38 -16.67 -6.34
N ASN A 312 -5.18 -17.62 -5.42
CA ASN A 312 -5.75 -17.55 -4.07
C ASN A 312 -5.25 -16.34 -3.27
N GLU A 313 -4.05 -15.88 -3.55
CA GLU A 313 -3.44 -14.73 -2.87
C GLU A 313 -4.22 -13.44 -3.14
N TYR A 314 -4.70 -13.24 -4.38
CA TYR A 314 -5.56 -12.09 -4.69
C TYR A 314 -6.89 -12.13 -3.94
N TYR A 315 -7.42 -13.33 -3.67
CA TYR A 315 -8.63 -13.45 -2.88
C TYR A 315 -8.46 -12.89 -1.46
N ILE A 316 -7.34 -13.22 -0.82
CA ILE A 316 -7.00 -12.74 0.54
C ILE A 316 -6.84 -11.20 0.56
N HIS A 317 -6.38 -10.62 -0.53
CA HIS A 317 -6.22 -9.17 -0.64
C HIS A 317 -7.51 -8.42 -0.99
N ARG A 318 -8.55 -9.13 -1.43
CA ARG A 318 -9.85 -8.54 -1.77
C ARG A 318 -10.81 -8.48 -0.57
N ILE A 319 -10.65 -9.39 0.41
CA ILE A 319 -11.53 -9.54 1.57
C ILE A 319 -10.99 -8.85 2.83
#